data_37b63b0e0e6b37eebcee6d40443473fa
#
_entry.id   37b63b0e0e6b37eebcee6d40443473fa
#
_cell.length_a   1.000
_cell.length_b   1.000
_cell.length_c   1.000
_cell.angle_alpha   90.00
_cell.angle_beta   90.00
_cell.angle_gamma   90.00
#
_symmetry.space_group_name_H-M   'P 1'
#
loop_
_entity.id
_entity.type
_entity.pdbx_description
1 polymer ?
#
loop_
_entity_poly.entity_id
_entity_poly.type
_entity_poly.pdbx_seq_one_letter_code
_entity_poly.pdbx_strand_id
1 'polypeptide(L)'
;MTLSFAHFGPRLAREVVEITDDIECLDKGGFWAVVVTFEGKVTCVRFAQVATEQTSQERMTKVQAHTARPRPLREWMPLTGRWSSSLDETAYRLGVRQIRDRIAAGEVYQVCLCRVMSHPLADDADLDGLEARVTLGNPAPYSSRLHVPEAGLDVLSASPEAFLIRQAGRIESRPIKGTATTLSDMLAKDYAENVMITDLVRNDLSAMCRPGTVSVDALCAPEEHPGLTHLVTTVSGEMRPGVGSADIMLATFPPGSVSGAPKSSALNVIADLEDVRRGPYCGSIG
;
A
#
# COMPACT_ATOMS: atom_id res chain seq x y z
N MET A 1 -7.81 16.46 -22.68
CA MET A 1 -8.02 15.22 -21.88
C MET A 1 -6.66 14.68 -21.55
N THR A 2 -6.37 14.46 -20.28
CA THR A 2 -5.15 13.76 -19.85
C THR A 2 -5.33 12.29 -20.16
N LEU A 3 -4.32 11.65 -20.78
CA LEU A 3 -4.38 10.22 -21.12
C LEU A 3 -4.24 9.37 -19.87
N SER A 4 -5.03 8.30 -19.80
CA SER A 4 -4.95 7.33 -18.71
C SER A 4 -3.61 6.61 -18.69
N PHE A 5 -3.03 6.46 -17.49
CA PHE A 5 -1.76 5.77 -17.29
C PHE A 5 -1.65 5.15 -15.90
N ALA A 6 -0.74 4.19 -15.77
CA ALA A 6 -0.27 3.66 -14.49
C ALA A 6 1.25 3.59 -14.48
N HIS A 7 1.85 3.96 -13.34
CA HIS A 7 3.28 4.02 -13.16
C HIS A 7 3.67 3.26 -11.87
N PHE A 8 4.52 2.25 -12.01
CA PHE A 8 5.01 1.40 -10.92
C PHE A 8 6.52 1.23 -11.04
N GLY A 9 7.26 1.87 -10.15
CA GLY A 9 8.71 1.82 -10.23
C GLY A 9 9.21 2.29 -11.62
N PRO A 10 9.93 1.47 -12.39
CA PRO A 10 10.39 1.81 -13.74
C PRO A 10 9.35 1.55 -14.84
N ARG A 11 8.19 0.98 -14.52
CA ARG A 11 7.18 0.57 -15.51
C ARG A 11 6.13 1.64 -15.68
N LEU A 12 5.94 2.06 -16.93
CA LEU A 12 4.88 2.98 -17.34
C LEU A 12 3.93 2.26 -18.28
N ALA A 13 2.66 2.17 -17.90
CA ALA A 13 1.60 1.55 -18.68
C ALA A 13 0.64 2.59 -19.24
N ARG A 14 0.17 2.38 -20.45
CA ARG A 14 -0.74 3.25 -21.20
C ARG A 14 -1.73 2.45 -22.02
N GLU A 15 -2.75 3.13 -22.55
CA GLU A 15 -3.83 2.57 -23.35
C GLU A 15 -4.65 1.55 -22.56
N VAL A 16 -5.64 2.04 -21.84
CA VAL A 16 -6.61 1.22 -21.12
C VAL A 16 -7.42 0.39 -22.12
N VAL A 17 -7.45 -0.93 -21.93
CA VAL A 17 -8.19 -1.87 -22.79
C VAL A 17 -9.30 -2.59 -22.04
N GLU A 18 -9.22 -2.65 -20.71
CA GLU A 18 -10.24 -3.32 -19.90
C GLU A 18 -10.24 -2.75 -18.48
N ILE A 19 -11.42 -2.60 -17.90
CA ILE A 19 -11.62 -2.26 -16.49
C ILE A 19 -12.59 -3.27 -15.90
N THR A 20 -12.24 -3.88 -14.76
CA THR A 20 -13.06 -4.87 -14.07
C THR A 20 -12.89 -4.80 -12.57
N ASP A 21 -13.85 -5.31 -11.81
CA ASP A 21 -13.77 -5.55 -10.36
C ASP A 21 -13.45 -7.02 -10.01
N ASP A 22 -13.25 -7.86 -11.03
CA ASP A 22 -12.86 -9.26 -10.89
C ASP A 22 -11.34 -9.39 -10.71
N ILE A 23 -10.88 -9.74 -9.49
CA ILE A 23 -9.46 -9.92 -9.19
C ILE A 23 -8.83 -11.13 -9.92
N GLU A 24 -9.63 -12.09 -10.38
CA GLU A 24 -9.14 -13.26 -11.13
C GLU A 24 -8.60 -12.87 -12.51
N CYS A 25 -8.87 -11.65 -12.98
CA CYS A 25 -8.26 -11.11 -14.19
C CYS A 25 -6.72 -11.15 -14.15
N LEU A 26 -6.10 -11.04 -12.95
CA LEU A 26 -4.65 -11.10 -12.77
C LEU A 26 -4.05 -12.46 -13.15
N ASP A 27 -4.85 -13.52 -13.17
CA ASP A 27 -4.42 -14.85 -13.59
C ASP A 27 -4.50 -15.08 -15.10
N LYS A 28 -5.11 -14.14 -15.85
CA LYS A 28 -5.30 -14.22 -17.32
C LYS A 28 -4.11 -13.68 -18.13
N GLY A 29 -3.06 -13.20 -17.45
CA GLY A 29 -1.88 -12.59 -18.11
C GLY A 29 -2.11 -11.15 -18.60
N GLY A 30 -1.05 -10.54 -19.15
CA GLY A 30 -1.03 -9.12 -19.50
C GLY A 30 -0.55 -8.25 -18.34
N PHE A 31 -0.58 -6.93 -18.55
CA PHE A 31 -0.24 -5.97 -17.50
C PHE A 31 -1.53 -5.37 -16.93
N TRP A 32 -1.73 -5.60 -15.67
CA TRP A 32 -2.84 -5.08 -14.90
C TRP A 32 -2.33 -4.14 -13.81
N ALA A 33 -2.89 -2.96 -13.72
CA ALA A 33 -2.80 -2.14 -12.54
C ALA A 33 -4.00 -2.43 -11.65
N VAL A 34 -3.78 -2.64 -10.36
CA VAL A 34 -4.83 -3.00 -9.43
C VAL A 34 -4.84 -2.05 -8.24
N VAL A 35 -6.04 -1.65 -7.82
CA VAL A 35 -6.29 -0.96 -6.56
C VAL A 35 -7.35 -1.74 -5.80
N VAL A 36 -7.02 -2.15 -4.59
CA VAL A 36 -7.99 -2.73 -3.65
C VAL A 36 -8.09 -1.81 -2.46
N THR A 37 -9.26 -1.23 -2.21
CA THR A 37 -9.46 -0.39 -1.02
C THR A 37 -9.45 -1.23 0.24
N PHE A 38 -9.17 -0.63 1.38
CA PHE A 38 -9.19 -1.35 2.68
C PHE A 38 -10.51 -2.08 2.92
N GLU A 39 -11.62 -1.55 2.42
CA GLU A 39 -12.96 -2.15 2.50
C GLU A 39 -13.20 -3.27 1.48
N GLY A 40 -12.17 -3.64 0.69
CA GLY A 40 -12.25 -4.75 -0.25
C GLY A 40 -12.83 -4.40 -1.63
N LYS A 41 -13.06 -3.12 -1.96
CA LYS A 41 -13.46 -2.75 -3.33
C LYS A 41 -12.27 -2.93 -4.26
N VAL A 42 -12.41 -3.80 -5.25
CA VAL A 42 -11.41 -4.09 -6.28
C VAL A 42 -11.63 -3.20 -7.50
N THR A 43 -10.54 -2.72 -8.08
CA THR A 43 -10.52 -2.10 -9.41
C THR A 43 -9.27 -2.55 -10.12
N CYS A 44 -9.41 -3.31 -11.19
CA CYS A 44 -8.34 -3.79 -12.05
C CYS A 44 -8.42 -3.10 -13.40
N VAL A 45 -7.30 -2.60 -13.90
CA VAL A 45 -7.19 -1.90 -15.17
C VAL A 45 -6.11 -2.55 -16.02
N ARG A 46 -6.47 -3.09 -17.19
CA ARG A 46 -5.52 -3.68 -18.14
C ARG A 46 -5.03 -2.64 -19.12
N PHE A 47 -3.73 -2.65 -19.36
CA PHE A 47 -3.07 -1.75 -20.31
C PHE A 47 -2.48 -2.53 -21.47
N ALA A 48 -2.58 -1.96 -22.68
CA ALA A 48 -2.02 -2.55 -23.89
C ALA A 48 -0.53 -2.29 -24.05
N GLN A 49 -0.05 -1.13 -23.58
CA GLN A 49 1.34 -0.71 -23.75
C GLN A 49 2.04 -0.60 -22.40
N VAL A 50 3.22 -1.21 -22.29
CA VAL A 50 4.08 -1.09 -21.11
C VAL A 50 5.51 -0.77 -21.57
N ALA A 51 6.03 0.34 -21.10
CA ALA A 51 7.42 0.74 -21.29
C ALA A 51 8.19 0.60 -19.98
N THR A 52 9.45 0.17 -20.05
CA THR A 52 10.37 0.17 -18.91
C THR A 52 11.33 1.33 -19.06
N GLU A 53 11.42 2.16 -18.04
CA GLU A 53 12.30 3.33 -18.00
C GLU A 53 13.60 2.98 -17.29
N GLN A 54 14.75 3.35 -17.87
CA GLN A 54 16.05 2.93 -17.35
C GLN A 54 16.65 3.86 -16.29
N THR A 55 16.19 5.12 -16.19
CA THR A 55 16.72 6.09 -15.23
C THR A 55 15.64 7.00 -14.64
N SER A 56 15.86 7.44 -13.37
CA SER A 56 14.99 8.39 -12.69
C SER A 56 14.87 9.74 -13.45
N GLN A 57 15.87 10.09 -14.25
CA GLN A 57 15.91 11.33 -15.02
C GLN A 57 15.06 11.23 -16.30
N GLU A 58 15.03 10.06 -16.94
CA GLU A 58 14.10 9.77 -18.05
C GLU A 58 12.67 9.73 -17.54
N ARG A 59 12.46 9.25 -16.30
CA ARG A 59 11.18 9.24 -15.60
C ARG A 59 10.62 10.67 -15.46
N MET A 60 11.41 11.61 -14.94
CA MET A 60 11.00 13.02 -14.80
C MET A 60 10.73 13.68 -16.15
N THR A 61 11.56 13.41 -17.17
CA THR A 61 11.40 13.99 -18.51
C THR A 61 10.14 13.45 -19.20
N LYS A 62 9.77 12.20 -18.96
CA LYS A 62 8.59 11.56 -19.56
C LYS A 62 7.28 11.84 -18.82
N VAL A 63 7.30 12.08 -17.52
CA VAL A 63 6.15 12.68 -16.81
C VAL A 63 5.76 13.99 -17.51
N GLN A 64 6.74 14.78 -17.95
CA GLN A 64 6.51 15.98 -18.75
C GLN A 64 5.93 15.72 -20.15
N ALA A 65 6.21 14.57 -20.75
CA ALA A 65 5.73 14.19 -22.07
C ALA A 65 4.33 13.53 -22.08
N HIS A 66 3.74 13.28 -20.89
CA HIS A 66 2.44 12.58 -20.76
C HIS A 66 1.23 13.48 -21.01
N THR A 67 1.42 14.78 -21.05
CA THR A 67 0.37 15.69 -21.46
C THR A 67 0.37 15.78 -22.98
N ALA A 68 -0.79 15.79 -23.62
CA ALA A 68 -0.96 15.97 -25.07
C ALA A 68 -0.36 17.29 -25.62
N ARG A 69 0.21 18.08 -24.75
CA ARG A 69 1.14 19.20 -25.00
C ARG A 69 2.23 19.13 -23.94
N PRO A 70 3.52 19.35 -24.27
CA PRO A 70 4.57 19.48 -23.28
C PRO A 70 4.21 20.68 -22.38
N ARG A 71 3.54 20.40 -21.27
CA ARG A 71 3.31 21.35 -20.20
C ARG A 71 4.58 21.32 -19.35
N PRO A 72 5.24 22.45 -19.10
CA PRO A 72 6.24 22.47 -18.04
C PRO A 72 5.55 21.98 -16.76
N LEU A 73 6.19 21.04 -16.02
CA LEU A 73 5.72 20.62 -14.70
C LEU A 73 5.47 21.91 -13.90
N ARG A 74 4.22 22.14 -13.54
CA ARG A 74 3.93 23.21 -12.60
C ARG A 74 4.46 22.76 -11.25
N GLU A 75 5.15 23.64 -10.57
CA GLU A 75 5.54 23.37 -9.20
C GLU A 75 4.27 23.13 -8.37
N TRP A 76 4.25 22.05 -7.58
CA TRP A 76 3.14 21.81 -6.67
C TRP A 76 3.02 22.96 -5.67
N MET A 77 1.91 23.66 -5.74
CA MET A 77 1.59 24.72 -4.77
C MET A 77 1.03 24.09 -3.49
N PRO A 78 1.62 24.40 -2.32
CA PRO A 78 1.10 23.91 -1.05
C PRO A 78 -0.37 24.28 -0.88
N LEU A 79 -1.16 23.33 -0.41
CA LEU A 79 -2.56 23.57 -0.10
C LEU A 79 -2.67 24.53 1.07
N THR A 80 -3.45 25.59 0.89
CA THR A 80 -3.69 26.62 1.91
C THR A 80 -5.08 26.44 2.48
N GLY A 81 -5.25 26.67 3.80
CA GLY A 81 -6.53 26.54 4.47
C GLY A 81 -6.56 25.39 5.46
N ARG A 82 -7.78 25.03 5.90
CA ARG A 82 -7.97 23.98 6.90
C ARG A 82 -8.18 22.63 6.24
N TRP A 83 -7.42 21.64 6.72
CA TRP A 83 -7.70 20.24 6.46
C TRP A 83 -8.84 19.76 7.34
N SER A 84 -9.76 19.00 6.78
CA SER A 84 -10.71 18.20 7.56
C SER A 84 -10.06 16.90 8.01
N SER A 85 -10.49 16.38 9.13
CA SER A 85 -9.99 15.13 9.71
C SER A 85 -11.17 14.27 10.15
N SER A 86 -11.16 12.98 9.85
CA SER A 86 -12.19 12.05 10.28
C SER A 86 -12.23 11.90 11.80
N LEU A 87 -11.08 12.03 12.46
CA LEU A 87 -10.96 12.04 13.91
C LEU A 87 -10.20 13.29 14.35
N ASP A 88 -10.78 14.09 15.24
CA ASP A 88 -10.04 15.13 15.93
C ASP A 88 -9.13 14.53 17.03
N GLU A 89 -8.33 15.35 17.70
CA GLU A 89 -7.41 14.89 18.75
C GLU A 89 -8.15 14.18 19.89
N THR A 90 -9.31 14.69 20.31
CA THR A 90 -10.10 14.14 21.42
C THR A 90 -10.65 12.76 21.05
N ALA A 91 -11.26 12.64 19.88
CA ALA A 91 -11.80 11.38 19.36
C ALA A 91 -10.71 10.35 19.14
N TYR A 92 -9.56 10.75 18.55
CA TYR A 92 -8.42 9.86 18.37
C TYR A 92 -7.87 9.33 19.69
N ARG A 93 -7.68 10.20 20.69
CA ARG A 93 -7.21 9.80 22.04
C ARG A 93 -8.21 8.89 22.75
N LEU A 94 -9.51 9.10 22.54
CA LEU A 94 -10.57 8.22 23.07
C LEU A 94 -10.49 6.84 22.39
N GLY A 95 -10.38 6.79 21.08
CA GLY A 95 -10.20 5.54 20.32
C GLY A 95 -8.97 4.74 20.79
N VAL A 96 -7.84 5.41 20.99
CA VAL A 96 -6.63 4.75 21.54
C VAL A 96 -6.90 4.18 22.94
N ARG A 97 -7.63 4.87 23.81
CA ARG A 97 -7.99 4.33 25.14
C ARG A 97 -8.87 3.10 25.01
N GLN A 98 -9.91 3.14 24.18
CA GLN A 98 -10.79 1.99 23.94
C GLN A 98 -10.03 0.78 23.39
N ILE A 99 -9.07 0.98 22.47
CA ILE A 99 -8.20 -0.09 21.98
C ILE A 99 -7.37 -0.68 23.13
N ARG A 100 -6.77 0.15 23.97
CA ARG A 100 -5.99 -0.32 25.13
C ARG A 100 -6.83 -1.12 26.13
N ASP A 101 -8.09 -0.73 26.34
CA ASP A 101 -9.02 -1.47 27.19
C ASP A 101 -9.34 -2.84 26.59
N ARG A 102 -9.55 -2.94 25.27
CA ARG A 102 -9.75 -4.22 24.56
C ARG A 102 -8.49 -5.10 24.55
N ILE A 103 -7.30 -4.51 24.49
CA ILE A 103 -6.02 -5.21 24.67
C ILE A 103 -5.95 -5.81 26.09
N ALA A 104 -6.27 -5.00 27.11
CA ALA A 104 -6.28 -5.46 28.50
C ALA A 104 -7.32 -6.57 28.77
N ALA A 105 -8.44 -6.54 28.04
CA ALA A 105 -9.46 -7.59 28.07
C ALA A 105 -9.06 -8.86 27.30
N GLY A 106 -7.95 -8.84 26.54
CA GLY A 106 -7.49 -9.99 25.75
C GLY A 106 -8.23 -10.19 24.43
N GLU A 107 -8.99 -9.21 23.96
CA GLU A 107 -9.74 -9.29 22.69
C GLU A 107 -8.84 -9.13 21.46
N VAL A 108 -7.82 -8.28 21.57
CA VAL A 108 -6.84 -7.98 20.51
C VAL A 108 -5.45 -7.79 21.11
N TYR A 109 -4.41 -8.02 20.31
CA TYR A 109 -3.02 -7.69 20.65
C TYR A 109 -2.62 -6.30 20.15
N GLN A 110 -3.12 -5.94 18.98
CA GLN A 110 -2.84 -4.67 18.31
C GLN A 110 -4.00 -4.27 17.41
N VAL A 111 -4.25 -2.97 17.30
CA VAL A 111 -5.18 -2.37 16.31
C VAL A 111 -4.54 -1.11 15.75
N CYS A 112 -4.52 -0.98 14.43
CA CYS A 112 -4.09 0.24 13.75
C CYS A 112 -5.29 1.17 13.59
N LEU A 113 -5.37 2.22 14.43
CA LEU A 113 -6.38 3.27 14.32
C LEU A 113 -5.94 4.30 13.30
N CYS A 114 -6.74 4.51 12.25
CA CYS A 114 -6.45 5.45 11.18
C CYS A 114 -7.23 6.75 11.31
N ARG A 115 -6.62 7.81 10.77
CA ARG A 115 -7.22 9.12 10.61
C ARG A 115 -7.12 9.51 9.13
N VAL A 116 -8.25 9.80 8.51
CA VAL A 116 -8.31 10.29 7.14
C VAL A 116 -8.31 11.81 7.14
N MET A 117 -7.35 12.39 6.43
CA MET A 117 -7.24 13.84 6.23
C MET A 117 -7.74 14.19 4.84
N SER A 118 -8.57 15.23 4.72
CA SER A 118 -9.12 15.67 3.44
C SER A 118 -8.96 17.17 3.25
N HIS A 119 -8.70 17.57 2.01
CA HIS A 119 -8.60 18.96 1.61
C HIS A 119 -9.18 19.14 0.21
N PRO A 120 -9.98 20.17 -0.06
CA PRO A 120 -10.41 20.49 -1.41
C PRO A 120 -9.22 20.77 -2.31
N LEU A 121 -9.26 20.28 -3.53
CA LEU A 121 -8.30 20.64 -4.58
C LEU A 121 -8.94 21.67 -5.49
N ALA A 122 -8.12 22.61 -6.00
CA ALA A 122 -8.53 23.48 -7.09
C ALA A 122 -8.70 22.64 -8.38
N ASP A 123 -9.59 23.08 -9.27
CA ASP A 123 -9.84 22.36 -10.53
C ASP A 123 -8.60 22.26 -11.44
N ASP A 124 -7.63 23.16 -11.25
CA ASP A 124 -6.36 23.19 -11.97
C ASP A 124 -5.17 22.63 -11.17
N ALA A 125 -5.42 21.94 -10.07
CA ALA A 125 -4.37 21.32 -9.27
C ALA A 125 -3.56 20.32 -10.09
N ASP A 126 -2.24 20.48 -10.08
CA ASP A 126 -1.32 19.65 -10.86
C ASP A 126 -0.78 18.49 -10.00
N LEU A 127 -1.44 17.34 -10.09
CA LEU A 127 -1.02 16.13 -9.35
C LEU A 127 0.28 15.54 -9.87
N ASP A 128 0.71 15.86 -11.10
CA ASP A 128 2.02 15.46 -11.61
C ASP A 128 3.13 16.25 -10.90
N GLY A 129 2.87 17.54 -10.59
CA GLY A 129 3.73 18.35 -9.72
C GLY A 129 3.82 17.78 -8.29
N LEU A 130 2.72 17.25 -7.76
CA LEU A 130 2.72 16.57 -6.47
C LEU A 130 3.55 15.28 -6.51
N GLU A 131 3.40 14.46 -7.56
CA GLU A 131 4.21 13.25 -7.76
C GLU A 131 5.69 13.56 -7.75
N ALA A 132 6.11 14.57 -8.53
CA ALA A 132 7.51 15.00 -8.59
C ALA A 132 8.04 15.40 -7.20
N ARG A 133 7.26 16.17 -6.43
CA ARG A 133 7.62 16.60 -5.07
C ARG A 133 7.71 15.42 -4.09
N VAL A 134 6.77 14.51 -4.14
CA VAL A 134 6.77 13.31 -3.27
C VAL A 134 7.96 12.42 -3.60
N THR A 135 8.25 12.18 -4.89
CA THR A 135 9.37 11.35 -5.32
C THR A 135 10.72 11.93 -4.89
N LEU A 136 10.88 13.25 -4.90
CA LEU A 136 12.10 13.91 -4.44
C LEU A 136 12.23 13.91 -2.91
N GLY A 137 11.14 14.11 -2.19
CA GLY A 137 11.14 14.24 -0.73
C GLY A 137 11.02 12.92 0.04
N ASN A 138 10.44 11.89 -0.58
CA ASN A 138 10.21 10.57 0.01
C ASN A 138 10.27 9.48 -1.08
N PRO A 139 11.47 9.09 -1.53
CA PRO A 139 11.66 8.06 -2.55
C PRO A 139 11.32 6.67 -1.99
N ALA A 140 10.04 6.32 -2.00
CA ALA A 140 9.57 5.04 -1.49
C ALA A 140 9.74 3.92 -2.55
N PRO A 141 10.17 2.71 -2.13
CA PRO A 141 10.50 1.60 -3.04
C PRO A 141 9.29 1.09 -3.84
N TYR A 142 8.08 1.19 -3.29
CA TYR A 142 6.83 0.77 -3.94
C TYR A 142 5.94 1.96 -4.30
N SER A 143 6.57 3.08 -4.68
CA SER A 143 5.81 4.23 -5.14
C SER A 143 5.07 3.93 -6.45
N SER A 144 3.85 4.46 -6.55
CA SER A 144 3.02 4.28 -7.74
C SER A 144 2.14 5.50 -8.00
N ARG A 145 1.78 5.70 -9.26
CA ARG A 145 0.86 6.73 -9.72
C ARG A 145 -0.12 6.12 -10.70
N LEU A 146 -1.41 6.21 -10.41
CA LEU A 146 -2.47 5.78 -11.30
C LEU A 146 -3.37 6.97 -11.61
N HIS A 147 -3.52 7.29 -12.89
CA HIS A 147 -4.49 8.25 -13.39
C HIS A 147 -5.36 7.56 -14.42
N VAL A 148 -6.54 7.12 -14.00
CA VAL A 148 -7.50 6.39 -14.85
C VAL A 148 -8.90 6.95 -14.57
N PRO A 149 -9.24 8.12 -15.16
CA PRO A 149 -10.51 8.79 -14.92
C PRO A 149 -11.73 7.91 -15.26
N GLU A 150 -11.61 7.01 -16.24
CA GLU A 150 -12.65 6.06 -16.65
C GLU A 150 -13.01 5.07 -15.53
N ALA A 151 -12.05 4.78 -14.63
CA ALA A 151 -12.25 3.95 -13.45
C ALA A 151 -12.52 4.79 -12.18
N GLY A 152 -12.58 6.12 -12.30
CA GLY A 152 -12.67 7.02 -11.15
C GLY A 152 -11.41 6.99 -10.28
N LEU A 153 -10.24 6.63 -10.83
CA LEU A 153 -8.98 6.53 -10.11
C LEU A 153 -8.05 7.70 -10.42
N ASP A 154 -7.62 8.37 -9.37
CA ASP A 154 -6.49 9.29 -9.39
C ASP A 154 -5.72 9.13 -8.07
N VAL A 155 -4.69 8.29 -8.07
CA VAL A 155 -4.00 7.84 -6.87
C VAL A 155 -2.50 8.02 -7.02
N LEU A 156 -1.89 8.64 -6.02
CA LEU A 156 -0.44 8.69 -5.81
C LEU A 156 -0.11 7.97 -4.52
N SER A 157 0.74 6.96 -4.58
CA SER A 157 1.21 6.20 -3.43
C SER A 157 2.71 6.32 -3.27
N ALA A 158 3.17 6.53 -2.04
CA ALA A 158 4.58 6.47 -1.64
C ALA A 158 4.73 5.35 -0.59
N SER A 159 4.34 4.13 -0.93
CA SER A 159 4.39 2.99 -0.02
C SER A 159 5.83 2.50 0.19
N PRO A 160 6.28 2.36 1.46
CA PRO A 160 7.55 1.72 1.76
C PRO A 160 7.44 0.19 1.83
N GLU A 161 6.24 -0.37 1.92
CA GLU A 161 5.98 -1.77 2.27
C GLU A 161 5.46 -2.57 1.09
N ALA A 162 6.05 -3.77 0.87
CA ALA A 162 5.52 -4.76 -0.05
C ALA A 162 4.51 -5.65 0.66
N PHE A 163 3.25 -5.55 0.24
CA PHE A 163 2.20 -6.44 0.74
C PHE A 163 2.43 -7.87 0.26
N LEU A 164 2.43 -8.10 -1.05
CA LEU A 164 2.65 -9.40 -1.66
C LEU A 164 3.48 -9.28 -2.95
N ILE A 165 4.41 -10.20 -3.12
CA ILE A 165 5.18 -10.40 -4.34
C ILE A 165 4.96 -11.85 -4.77
N ARG A 166 4.40 -12.06 -5.98
CA ARG A 166 4.20 -13.39 -6.56
C ARG A 166 5.12 -13.56 -7.75
N GLN A 167 5.99 -14.57 -7.70
CA GLN A 167 6.92 -14.87 -8.79
C GLN A 167 7.23 -16.36 -8.86
N ALA A 168 7.13 -16.95 -10.04
CA ALA A 168 7.54 -18.34 -10.31
C ALA A 168 7.00 -19.38 -9.32
N GLY A 169 5.71 -19.24 -8.91
CA GLY A 169 5.08 -20.16 -7.95
C GLY A 169 5.42 -19.91 -6.48
N ARG A 170 6.24 -18.91 -6.19
CA ARG A 170 6.55 -18.43 -4.84
C ARG A 170 5.76 -17.17 -4.53
N ILE A 171 5.36 -17.02 -3.28
CA ILE A 171 4.74 -15.82 -2.74
C ILE A 171 5.59 -15.30 -1.57
N GLU A 172 5.71 -13.99 -1.48
CA GLU A 172 6.49 -13.29 -0.47
C GLU A 172 5.70 -12.10 0.06
N SER A 173 5.86 -11.80 1.34
CA SER A 173 5.38 -10.58 2.00
C SER A 173 6.51 -9.97 2.81
N ARG A 174 6.60 -8.63 2.84
CA ARG A 174 7.69 -7.92 3.51
C ARG A 174 7.15 -6.86 4.48
N PRO A 175 6.53 -7.30 5.58
CA PRO A 175 5.98 -6.36 6.57
C PRO A 175 7.07 -5.54 7.25
N ILE A 176 6.73 -4.28 7.51
CA ILE A 176 7.57 -3.32 8.26
C ILE A 176 6.95 -3.12 9.63
N LYS A 177 7.76 -3.30 10.68
CA LYS A 177 7.46 -2.84 12.04
C LYS A 177 8.76 -2.39 12.69
N GLY A 178 8.72 -1.23 13.29
CA GLY A 178 9.90 -0.53 13.78
C GLY A 178 10.43 0.44 12.72
N THR A 179 10.42 1.72 13.09
CA THR A 179 10.96 2.81 12.28
C THR A 179 11.61 3.81 13.22
N ALA A 180 12.87 4.14 12.94
CA ALA A 180 13.63 5.12 13.71
C ALA A 180 14.56 5.90 12.78
N THR A 181 15.18 6.95 13.28
CA THR A 181 16.17 7.72 12.50
C THR A 181 17.39 6.87 12.17
N THR A 182 17.84 6.07 13.16
CA THR A 182 18.96 5.13 13.00
C THR A 182 18.62 3.80 13.64
N LEU A 183 19.37 2.74 13.30
CA LEU A 183 19.19 1.42 13.90
C LEU A 183 19.36 1.42 15.42
N SER A 184 20.26 2.28 15.93
CA SER A 184 20.51 2.41 17.38
C SER A 184 19.34 3.01 18.16
N ASP A 185 18.42 3.69 17.49
CA ASP A 185 17.23 4.30 18.09
C ASP A 185 16.05 3.33 18.19
N MET A 186 16.19 2.12 17.63
CA MET A 186 15.16 1.07 17.70
C MET A 186 14.99 0.57 19.12
N LEU A 187 13.74 0.42 19.53
CA LEU A 187 13.39 -0.04 20.86
C LEU A 187 13.06 -1.54 20.86
N ALA A 188 13.18 -2.18 22.02
CA ALA A 188 12.81 -3.60 22.18
C ALA A 188 11.35 -3.90 21.75
N LYS A 189 10.44 -2.94 21.93
CA LYS A 189 9.03 -3.04 21.48
C LYS A 189 8.91 -3.15 19.96
N ASP A 190 9.79 -2.49 19.20
CA ASP A 190 9.74 -2.48 17.74
C ASP A 190 10.05 -3.88 17.18
N TYR A 191 11.03 -4.56 17.79
CA TYR A 191 11.34 -5.95 17.47
C TYR A 191 10.20 -6.90 17.89
N ALA A 192 9.59 -6.70 19.05
CA ALA A 192 8.46 -7.51 19.51
C ALA A 192 7.24 -7.37 18.61
N GLU A 193 6.90 -6.15 18.17
CA GLU A 193 5.82 -5.90 17.22
C GLU A 193 6.11 -6.55 15.86
N ASN A 194 7.36 -6.48 15.39
CA ASN A 194 7.76 -7.10 14.12
C ASN A 194 7.60 -8.63 14.18
N VAL A 195 8.05 -9.28 15.25
CA VAL A 195 7.89 -10.73 15.45
C VAL A 195 6.42 -11.12 15.47
N MET A 196 5.55 -10.37 16.16
CA MET A 196 4.12 -10.63 16.20
C MET A 196 3.47 -10.55 14.81
N ILE A 197 3.80 -9.53 14.02
CA ILE A 197 3.27 -9.39 12.66
C ILE A 197 3.87 -10.45 11.72
N THR A 198 5.12 -10.85 11.94
CA THR A 198 5.73 -11.96 11.21
C THR A 198 4.93 -13.25 11.38
N ASP A 199 4.49 -13.55 12.59
CA ASP A 199 3.68 -14.75 12.86
C ASP A 199 2.30 -14.68 12.20
N LEU A 200 1.66 -13.52 12.21
CA LEU A 200 0.41 -13.28 11.49
C LEU A 200 0.57 -13.50 9.98
N VAL A 201 1.62 -12.95 9.36
CA VAL A 201 1.90 -13.13 7.93
C VAL A 201 2.23 -14.59 7.60
N ARG A 202 2.98 -15.31 8.45
CA ARG A 202 3.22 -16.75 8.30
C ARG A 202 1.91 -17.53 8.28
N ASN A 203 0.98 -17.21 9.20
CA ASN A 203 -0.35 -17.82 9.24
C ASN A 203 -1.12 -17.55 7.94
N ASP A 204 -1.16 -16.30 7.47
CA ASP A 204 -1.84 -15.91 6.24
C ASP A 204 -1.28 -16.69 5.02
N LEU A 205 0.04 -16.72 4.86
CA LEU A 205 0.69 -17.46 3.76
C LEU A 205 0.50 -18.98 3.87
N SER A 206 0.45 -19.54 5.08
CA SER A 206 0.24 -20.97 5.29
C SER A 206 -1.09 -21.46 4.73
N ALA A 207 -2.10 -20.61 4.67
CA ALA A 207 -3.42 -20.94 4.09
C ALA A 207 -3.34 -21.29 2.60
N MET A 208 -2.33 -20.83 1.86
CA MET A 208 -2.21 -21.02 0.42
C MET A 208 -0.92 -21.72 -0.02
N CYS A 209 0.08 -21.82 0.85
CA CYS A 209 1.35 -22.47 0.54
C CYS A 209 1.33 -23.98 0.79
N ARG A 210 2.29 -24.67 0.21
CA ARG A 210 2.56 -26.08 0.49
C ARG A 210 2.99 -26.23 1.95
N PRO A 211 2.49 -27.26 2.69
CA PRO A 211 2.92 -27.50 4.05
C PRO A 211 4.45 -27.61 4.17
N GLY A 212 5.02 -26.93 5.16
CA GLY A 212 6.46 -26.95 5.45
C GLY A 212 7.33 -26.05 4.55
N THR A 213 6.72 -25.28 3.62
CA THR A 213 7.50 -24.37 2.73
C THR A 213 7.48 -22.92 3.17
N VAL A 214 6.61 -22.54 4.10
CA VAL A 214 6.59 -21.17 4.64
C VAL A 214 7.79 -20.96 5.54
N SER A 215 8.62 -19.98 5.20
CA SER A 215 9.86 -19.64 5.90
C SER A 215 9.93 -18.15 6.19
N VAL A 216 10.70 -17.79 7.20
CA VAL A 216 11.14 -16.42 7.47
C VAL A 216 12.56 -16.30 6.91
N ASP A 217 12.67 -15.70 5.73
CA ASP A 217 13.96 -15.60 5.00
C ASP A 217 14.87 -14.53 5.62
N ALA A 218 14.25 -13.48 6.19
CA ALA A 218 14.94 -12.45 6.98
C ALA A 218 13.99 -12.00 8.10
N LEU A 219 14.49 -11.85 9.31
CA LEU A 219 13.72 -11.39 10.47
C LEU A 219 14.30 -10.07 10.99
N CYS A 220 13.45 -9.03 11.08
CA CYS A 220 13.83 -7.71 11.59
C CYS A 220 15.11 -7.15 10.93
N ALA A 221 15.27 -7.38 9.64
CA ALA A 221 16.43 -6.87 8.90
C ALA A 221 16.35 -5.34 8.77
N PRO A 222 17.42 -4.59 9.08
CA PRO A 222 17.40 -3.15 8.90
C PRO A 222 17.49 -2.79 7.41
N GLU A 223 16.58 -1.94 6.95
CA GLU A 223 16.61 -1.32 5.63
C GLU A 223 16.75 0.19 5.79
N GLU A 224 17.84 0.75 5.26
CA GLU A 224 18.11 2.18 5.32
C GLU A 224 17.39 2.92 4.18
N HIS A 225 16.71 4.00 4.54
CA HIS A 225 16.05 4.94 3.63
C HIS A 225 16.54 6.37 3.92
N PRO A 226 16.38 7.32 3.01
CA PRO A 226 16.75 8.70 3.28
C PRO A 226 16.08 9.24 4.55
N GLY A 227 16.89 9.45 5.60
CA GLY A 227 16.45 10.02 6.89
C GLY A 227 15.80 9.06 7.89
N LEU A 228 15.71 7.76 7.59
CA LEU A 228 15.14 6.78 8.51
C LEU A 228 15.63 5.34 8.20
N THR A 229 15.46 4.46 9.18
CA THR A 229 15.72 3.02 9.08
C THR A 229 14.44 2.27 9.44
N HIS A 230 14.08 1.26 8.65
CA HIS A 230 12.99 0.33 8.92
C HIS A 230 13.52 -1.03 9.40
N LEU A 231 12.76 -1.73 10.25
CA LEU A 231 12.93 -3.16 10.47
C LEU A 231 11.95 -3.92 9.56
N VAL A 232 12.49 -4.64 8.59
CA VAL A 232 11.73 -5.39 7.59
C VAL A 232 11.90 -6.88 7.84
N THR A 233 10.79 -7.61 7.84
CA THR A 233 10.83 -9.08 7.84
C THR A 233 10.42 -9.58 6.47
N THR A 234 11.08 -10.60 5.96
CA THR A 234 10.70 -11.27 4.72
C THR A 234 10.14 -12.66 5.05
N VAL A 235 8.89 -12.88 4.72
CA VAL A 235 8.21 -14.16 4.85
C VAL A 235 7.81 -14.65 3.47
N SER A 236 8.11 -15.91 3.14
CA SER A 236 7.80 -16.45 1.83
C SER A 236 7.37 -17.92 1.90
N GLY A 237 6.82 -18.45 0.79
CA GLY A 237 6.44 -19.84 0.68
C GLY A 237 6.15 -20.25 -0.76
N GLU A 238 6.14 -21.56 -1.02
CA GLU A 238 5.74 -22.13 -2.31
C GLU A 238 4.21 -22.29 -2.36
N MET A 239 3.57 -21.67 -3.32
CA MET A 239 2.12 -21.77 -3.48
C MET A 239 1.70 -23.20 -3.87
N ARG A 240 0.54 -23.62 -3.39
CA ARG A 240 -0.08 -24.87 -3.87
C ARG A 240 -0.52 -24.68 -5.32
N PRO A 241 -0.48 -25.75 -6.15
CA PRO A 241 -1.06 -25.74 -7.48
C PRO A 241 -2.55 -25.33 -7.44
N GLY A 242 -2.97 -24.50 -8.38
CA GLY A 242 -4.36 -24.06 -8.50
C GLY A 242 -4.74 -22.85 -7.64
N VAL A 243 -3.85 -22.34 -6.79
CA VAL A 243 -4.10 -21.11 -6.03
C VAL A 243 -4.07 -19.92 -6.97
N GLY A 244 -5.20 -19.22 -7.08
CA GLY A 244 -5.39 -18.03 -7.90
C GLY A 244 -5.32 -16.74 -7.09
N SER A 245 -5.48 -15.62 -7.80
CA SER A 245 -5.43 -14.28 -7.20
C SER A 245 -6.58 -14.05 -6.20
N ALA A 246 -7.76 -14.62 -6.44
CA ALA A 246 -8.88 -14.55 -5.49
C ALA A 246 -8.57 -15.26 -4.18
N ASP A 247 -7.98 -16.46 -4.23
CA ASP A 247 -7.60 -17.23 -3.03
C ASP A 247 -6.55 -16.47 -2.21
N ILE A 248 -5.56 -15.85 -2.90
CA ILE A 248 -4.52 -15.05 -2.26
C ILE A 248 -5.15 -13.88 -1.51
N MET A 249 -6.03 -13.12 -2.15
CA MET A 249 -6.69 -11.98 -1.52
C MET A 249 -7.57 -12.41 -0.34
N LEU A 250 -8.33 -13.49 -0.49
CA LEU A 250 -9.18 -14.00 0.59
C LEU A 250 -8.36 -14.39 1.83
N ALA A 251 -7.20 -15.00 1.64
CA ALA A 251 -6.34 -15.46 2.73
C ALA A 251 -5.58 -14.32 3.44
N THR A 252 -5.19 -13.28 2.69
CA THR A 252 -4.22 -12.28 3.20
C THR A 252 -4.80 -10.90 3.43
N PHE A 253 -5.86 -10.53 2.71
CA PHE A 253 -6.39 -9.17 2.74
C PHE A 253 -7.44 -8.95 3.85
N PRO A 254 -7.50 -7.76 4.47
CA PRO A 254 -6.50 -6.71 4.38
C PRO A 254 -5.20 -7.08 5.11
N PRO A 255 -4.06 -6.40 4.78
CA PRO A 255 -2.76 -6.70 5.40
C PRO A 255 -2.82 -6.59 6.93
N GLY A 256 -2.26 -7.59 7.62
CA GLY A 256 -2.23 -7.61 9.09
C GLY A 256 -1.41 -6.47 9.68
N SER A 257 -0.35 -6.05 8.98
CA SER A 257 0.54 -4.96 9.39
C SER A 257 -0.16 -3.59 9.51
N VAL A 258 -1.27 -3.40 8.79
CA VAL A 258 -2.06 -2.14 8.76
C VAL A 258 -3.47 -2.28 9.34
N SER A 259 -3.86 -3.48 9.80
CA SER A 259 -5.13 -3.73 10.49
C SER A 259 -4.92 -4.05 11.96
N GLY A 260 -4.34 -5.19 12.28
CA GLY A 260 -4.04 -5.61 13.64
C GLY A 260 -4.14 -7.12 13.83
N ALA A 261 -4.04 -7.57 15.08
CA ALA A 261 -4.00 -8.98 15.45
C ALA A 261 -4.86 -9.25 16.70
N PRO A 262 -5.68 -10.34 16.74
CA PRO A 262 -6.09 -11.18 15.62
C PRO A 262 -6.86 -10.39 14.56
N LYS A 263 -6.67 -10.70 13.28
CA LYS A 263 -7.17 -9.88 12.15
C LYS A 263 -8.68 -9.61 12.23
N SER A 264 -9.50 -10.64 12.43
CA SER A 264 -10.96 -10.50 12.48
C SER A 264 -11.43 -9.62 13.64
N SER A 265 -10.85 -9.79 14.83
CA SER A 265 -11.17 -8.97 16.01
C SER A 265 -10.74 -7.52 15.79
N ALA A 266 -9.52 -7.30 15.23
CA ALA A 266 -9.03 -5.97 14.94
C ALA A 266 -9.91 -5.23 13.92
N LEU A 267 -10.40 -5.91 12.88
CA LEU A 267 -11.31 -5.32 11.89
C LEU A 267 -12.64 -4.90 12.50
N ASN A 268 -13.19 -5.67 13.44
CA ASN A 268 -14.41 -5.28 14.17
C ASN A 268 -14.15 -4.01 15.00
N VAL A 269 -13.02 -3.93 15.70
CA VAL A 269 -12.65 -2.75 16.49
C VAL A 269 -12.46 -1.52 15.60
N ILE A 270 -11.85 -1.68 14.43
CA ILE A 270 -11.69 -0.61 13.44
C ILE A 270 -13.07 -0.12 12.97
N ALA A 271 -13.99 -1.03 12.64
CA ALA A 271 -15.33 -0.68 12.20
C ALA A 271 -16.15 0.05 13.28
N ASP A 272 -15.91 -0.24 14.57
CA ASP A 272 -16.54 0.45 15.70
C ASP A 272 -15.98 1.88 15.91
N LEU A 273 -14.73 2.14 15.51
CA LEU A 273 -14.01 3.37 15.84
C LEU A 273 -13.85 4.34 14.68
N GLU A 274 -13.97 3.88 13.45
CA GLU A 274 -13.75 4.68 12.25
C GLU A 274 -15.03 4.87 11.46
N ASP A 275 -15.55 6.09 11.44
CA ASP A 275 -16.79 6.45 10.72
C ASP A 275 -16.56 6.70 9.23
N VAL A 276 -15.30 6.84 8.80
CA VAL A 276 -14.93 7.19 7.42
C VAL A 276 -14.12 6.07 6.79
N ARG A 277 -14.47 5.71 5.56
CA ARG A 277 -13.73 4.71 4.78
C ARG A 277 -12.29 5.13 4.56
N ARG A 278 -11.36 4.20 4.70
CA ARG A 278 -9.94 4.41 4.43
C ARG A 278 -9.63 4.54 2.94
N GLY A 279 -10.43 3.90 2.08
CA GLY A 279 -10.20 3.86 0.64
C GLY A 279 -8.91 3.11 0.28
N PRO A 280 -8.09 3.64 -0.65
CA PRO A 280 -6.81 3.01 -1.03
C PRO A 280 -5.78 2.98 0.10
N TYR A 281 -5.89 3.87 1.10
CA TYR A 281 -4.98 3.89 2.24
C TYR A 281 -5.14 2.63 3.11
N CYS A 282 -4.05 1.95 3.43
CA CYS A 282 -4.05 0.62 4.06
C CYS A 282 -4.72 -0.49 3.23
N GLY A 283 -5.07 -0.20 1.98
CA GLY A 283 -5.45 -1.17 0.98
C GLY A 283 -4.23 -1.75 0.26
N SER A 284 -4.40 -2.11 -1.02
CA SER A 284 -3.31 -2.62 -1.85
C SER A 284 -3.30 -1.94 -3.22
N ILE A 285 -2.10 -1.61 -3.72
CA ILE A 285 -1.89 -1.02 -5.05
C ILE A 285 -0.76 -1.81 -5.72
N GLY A 286 -0.99 -2.32 -6.92
CA GLY A 286 -0.02 -3.12 -7.66
C GLY A 286 -0.32 -3.21 -9.14
#